data_078488ce29efdfc44fed01733c7d3db0
#
_entry.id   078488ce29efdfc44fed01733c7d3db0
#
_cell.length_a   1.000
_cell.length_b   1.000
_cell.length_c   1.000
_cell.angle_alpha   90.00
_cell.angle_beta   90.00
_cell.angle_gamma   90.00
#
_symmetry.space_group_name_H-M   'P 1'
#
loop_
_entity.id
_entity.type
_entity.pdbx_description
1 polymer ?
#
loop_
_entity_poly.entity_id
_entity_poly.type
_entity_poly.pdbx_seq_one_letter_code
_entity_poly.pdbx_strand_id
1 'polypeptide(L)'
;IISSRPLKDGKYTSFTAEYKGSQFKFLCFGISYDKFGYFPGDKVDVLSNIEINEYNDKKSVSVRVKDIRRSDFVQDKYFAARNFYEKILRGEKTDPRLLKRILPDKENMKLPFDLARKLTSIDSAAQIAMSHGMNYCLFMMCLHIFAEFGHLKLDRINGTMEFIKGGRRIELENSAVVKRIMRSCS
;
A
#
# COMPACT_ATOMS: atom_id res chain seq x y z
N ILE A 1 -10.52 10.61 6.44
CA ILE A 1 -11.54 10.18 5.45
C ILE A 1 -12.76 9.65 6.19
N ILE A 2 -13.97 10.05 5.74
CA ILE A 2 -15.24 9.55 6.27
C ILE A 2 -15.80 8.45 5.37
N SER A 3 -15.78 8.69 4.06
CA SER A 3 -16.32 7.74 3.07
C SER A 3 -15.67 7.93 1.71
N SER A 4 -15.72 6.90 0.88
CA SER A 4 -15.33 6.96 -0.53
C SER A 4 -16.36 6.23 -1.40
N ARG A 5 -16.47 6.63 -2.66
CA ARG A 5 -17.37 6.00 -3.63
C ARG A 5 -16.82 6.06 -5.06
N PRO A 6 -17.16 5.09 -5.90
CA PRO A 6 -16.83 5.14 -7.32
C PRO A 6 -17.60 6.24 -8.06
N LEU A 7 -17.00 6.78 -9.11
CA LEU A 7 -17.61 7.65 -10.11
C LEU A 7 -17.35 7.09 -11.49
N LYS A 8 -18.30 7.24 -12.40
CA LYS A 8 -18.23 6.76 -13.81
C LYS A 8 -17.74 5.30 -13.87
N ASP A 9 -18.52 4.40 -13.29
CA ASP A 9 -18.26 2.96 -13.26
C ASP A 9 -16.89 2.58 -12.66
N GLY A 10 -16.43 3.33 -11.66
CA GLY A 10 -15.17 3.08 -10.97
C GLY A 10 -13.94 3.72 -11.61
N LYS A 11 -14.09 4.38 -12.77
CA LYS A 11 -12.98 5.05 -13.47
C LYS A 11 -12.34 6.16 -12.64
N TYR A 12 -13.14 6.80 -11.79
CA TYR A 12 -12.71 7.87 -10.88
C TYR A 12 -13.20 7.60 -9.46
N THR A 13 -12.63 8.32 -8.51
CA THR A 13 -13.02 8.22 -7.10
C THR A 13 -13.51 9.56 -6.57
N SER A 14 -14.55 9.53 -5.74
CA SER A 14 -14.91 10.65 -4.87
C SER A 14 -14.80 10.20 -3.43
N PHE A 15 -14.26 11.05 -2.57
CA PHE A 15 -14.26 10.80 -1.13
C PHE A 15 -14.68 12.04 -0.35
N THR A 16 -15.16 11.81 0.87
CA THR A 16 -15.46 12.86 1.86
C THR A 16 -14.46 12.74 2.99
N ALA A 17 -13.86 13.85 3.37
CA ALA A 17 -13.01 13.94 4.55
C ALA A 17 -13.47 15.09 5.45
N GLU A 18 -13.13 14.99 6.74
CA GLU A 18 -13.43 16.00 7.75
C GLU A 18 -12.15 16.70 8.19
N TYR A 19 -12.23 18.00 8.34
CA TYR A 19 -11.20 18.82 8.95
C TYR A 19 -11.82 19.88 9.86
N LYS A 20 -11.47 19.89 11.14
CA LYS A 20 -11.97 20.83 12.15
C LYS A 20 -13.51 20.91 12.19
N GLY A 21 -14.18 19.76 12.13
CA GLY A 21 -15.64 19.66 12.18
C GLY A 21 -16.37 20.00 10.87
N SER A 22 -15.64 20.39 9.82
CA SER A 22 -16.22 20.65 8.50
C SER A 22 -15.92 19.51 7.53
N GLN A 23 -16.92 19.10 6.76
CA GLN A 23 -16.80 18.05 5.76
C GLN A 23 -16.56 18.62 4.37
N PHE A 24 -15.60 18.03 3.67
CA PHE A 24 -15.21 18.42 2.31
C PHE A 24 -15.32 17.21 1.39
N LYS A 25 -15.90 17.45 0.21
CA LYS A 25 -15.99 16.43 -0.84
C LYS A 25 -14.91 16.66 -1.87
N PHE A 26 -14.13 15.62 -2.13
CA PHE A 26 -13.01 15.60 -3.06
C PHE A 26 -13.31 14.74 -4.27
N LEU A 27 -12.77 15.15 -5.43
CA LEU A 27 -12.87 14.43 -6.70
C LEU A 27 -11.47 14.04 -7.18
N CYS A 28 -11.23 12.74 -7.34
CA CYS A 28 -9.97 12.18 -7.84
C CYS A 28 -10.17 11.66 -9.27
N PHE A 29 -9.75 12.42 -10.27
CA PHE A 29 -9.87 12.02 -11.67
C PHE A 29 -8.68 11.17 -12.16
N GLY A 30 -7.57 11.14 -11.43
CA GLY A 30 -6.37 10.36 -11.77
C GLY A 30 -6.30 8.97 -11.13
N ILE A 31 -7.22 8.63 -10.21
CA ILE A 31 -7.19 7.39 -9.43
C ILE A 31 -8.53 6.70 -9.56
N SER A 32 -8.53 5.49 -10.14
CA SER A 32 -9.70 4.62 -10.18
C SER A 32 -10.05 4.08 -8.78
N TYR A 33 -11.31 3.72 -8.57
CA TYR A 33 -11.79 3.34 -7.23
C TYR A 33 -11.09 2.09 -6.69
N ASP A 34 -10.78 1.12 -7.53
CA ASP A 34 -10.04 -0.09 -7.18
C ASP A 34 -8.58 0.18 -6.75
N LYS A 35 -8.00 1.31 -7.21
CA LYS A 35 -6.63 1.73 -6.89
C LYS A 35 -6.56 2.80 -5.81
N PHE A 36 -7.69 3.29 -5.32
CA PHE A 36 -7.73 4.42 -4.39
C PHE A 36 -7.00 4.14 -3.07
N GLY A 37 -7.18 2.95 -2.50
CA GLY A 37 -6.36 2.45 -1.38
C GLY A 37 -6.46 3.22 -0.05
N TYR A 38 -7.43 4.13 0.10
CA TYR A 38 -7.69 4.87 1.34
C TYR A 38 -9.07 4.52 1.88
N PHE A 39 -9.16 4.35 3.20
CA PHE A 39 -10.35 3.84 3.88
C PHE A 39 -10.92 4.85 4.88
N PRO A 40 -12.18 4.69 5.31
CA PRO A 40 -12.72 5.44 6.43
C PRO A 40 -11.83 5.33 7.67
N GLY A 41 -11.53 6.46 8.31
CA GLY A 41 -10.60 6.57 9.43
C GLY A 41 -9.18 6.99 9.04
N ASP A 42 -8.76 6.83 7.79
CA ASP A 42 -7.44 7.28 7.33
C ASP A 42 -7.31 8.81 7.43
N LYS A 43 -6.16 9.26 7.95
CA LYS A 43 -5.74 10.67 7.93
C LYS A 43 -4.91 10.92 6.69
N VAL A 44 -5.26 11.96 5.93
CA VAL A 44 -4.63 12.25 4.64
C VAL A 44 -4.27 13.71 4.50
N ASP A 45 -3.13 13.97 3.85
CA ASP A 45 -2.78 15.26 3.28
C ASP A 45 -3.23 15.27 1.82
N VAL A 46 -3.90 16.33 1.39
CA VAL A 46 -4.45 16.43 0.05
C VAL A 46 -3.93 17.70 -0.63
N LEU A 47 -3.29 17.54 -1.76
CA LEU A 47 -3.02 18.64 -2.69
C LEU A 47 -4.17 18.72 -3.68
N SER A 48 -4.83 19.87 -3.76
CA SER A 48 -6.03 20.02 -4.59
C SER A 48 -6.11 21.37 -5.28
N ASN A 49 -6.86 21.40 -6.38
CA ASN A 49 -7.39 22.63 -6.96
C ASN A 49 -8.83 22.83 -6.49
N ILE A 50 -9.14 24.08 -6.17
CA ILE A 50 -10.51 24.50 -5.82
C ILE A 50 -11.07 25.26 -7.01
N GLU A 51 -12.22 24.84 -7.51
CA GLU A 51 -12.91 25.44 -8.64
C GLU A 51 -14.34 25.80 -8.22
N ILE A 52 -14.81 26.96 -8.64
CA ILE A 52 -16.22 27.35 -8.50
C ILE A 52 -16.92 26.97 -9.80
N ASN A 53 -17.85 26.03 -9.70
CA ASN A 53 -18.73 25.67 -10.82
C ASN A 53 -20.02 26.46 -10.71
N GLU A 54 -20.46 27.05 -11.81
CA GLU A 54 -21.75 27.72 -11.94
C GLU A 54 -22.60 26.93 -12.95
N TYR A 55 -23.72 26.42 -12.49
CA TYR A 55 -24.68 25.69 -13.29
C TYR A 55 -26.10 26.02 -12.87
N ASN A 56 -26.93 26.48 -13.82
CA ASN A 56 -28.31 26.93 -13.56
C ASN A 56 -28.38 27.94 -12.39
N ASP A 57 -27.59 29.01 -12.42
CA ASP A 57 -27.46 30.05 -11.42
C ASP A 57 -27.10 29.59 -10.00
N LYS A 58 -26.69 28.31 -9.86
CA LYS A 58 -26.18 27.74 -8.61
C LYS A 58 -24.68 27.64 -8.64
N LYS A 59 -24.03 28.30 -7.67
CA LYS A 59 -22.58 28.17 -7.45
C LYS A 59 -22.30 27.00 -6.53
N SER A 60 -21.37 26.15 -6.92
CA SER A 60 -20.88 25.03 -6.12
C SER A 60 -19.36 24.99 -6.14
N VAL A 61 -18.76 24.60 -5.02
CA VAL A 61 -17.32 24.41 -4.92
C VAL A 61 -16.97 22.96 -5.27
N SER A 62 -16.04 22.79 -6.19
CA SER A 62 -15.45 21.49 -6.55
C SER A 62 -14.00 21.46 -6.13
N VAL A 63 -13.61 20.45 -5.35
CA VAL A 63 -12.24 20.24 -4.92
C VAL A 63 -11.66 19.07 -5.68
N ARG A 64 -10.77 19.36 -6.64
CA ARG A 64 -10.13 18.35 -7.48
C ARG A 64 -8.77 17.99 -6.89
N VAL A 65 -8.61 16.71 -6.54
CA VAL A 65 -7.35 16.18 -6.00
C VAL A 65 -6.31 16.10 -7.11
N LYS A 66 -5.15 16.66 -6.86
CA LYS A 66 -3.93 16.49 -7.65
C LYS A 66 -3.07 15.39 -7.09
N ASP A 67 -2.95 15.33 -5.77
CA ASP A 67 -2.18 14.32 -5.07
C ASP A 67 -2.78 14.06 -3.68
N ILE A 68 -2.60 12.85 -3.16
CA ILE A 68 -3.08 12.43 -1.85
C ILE A 68 -2.08 11.47 -1.23
N ARG A 69 -1.79 11.67 0.05
CA ARG A 69 -0.95 10.76 0.84
C ARG A 69 -1.50 10.59 2.24
N ARG A 70 -1.08 9.54 2.95
CA ARG A 70 -1.33 9.42 4.38
C ARG A 70 -0.54 10.47 5.14
N SER A 71 -1.17 11.16 6.10
CA SER A 71 -0.51 12.23 6.89
C SER A 71 0.63 11.72 7.78
N ASP A 72 0.59 10.43 8.17
CA ASP A 72 1.60 9.76 8.96
C ASP A 72 2.70 9.09 8.11
N PHE A 73 2.63 9.23 6.79
CA PHE A 73 3.59 8.63 5.88
C PHE A 73 4.90 9.41 5.85
N VAL A 74 5.96 8.80 6.41
CA VAL A 74 7.30 9.37 6.40
C VAL A 74 8.04 8.91 5.16
N GLN A 75 8.02 9.75 4.13
CA GLN A 75 8.55 9.45 2.79
C GLN A 75 10.03 9.02 2.79
N ASP A 76 10.87 9.69 3.57
CA ASP A 76 12.30 9.37 3.66
C ASP A 76 12.54 7.95 4.22
N LYS A 77 11.77 7.57 5.25
CA LYS A 77 11.84 6.21 5.81
C LYS A 77 11.38 5.16 4.80
N TYR A 78 10.36 5.47 4.02
CA TYR A 78 9.86 4.58 2.98
C TYR A 78 10.91 4.35 1.90
N PHE A 79 11.50 5.41 1.34
CA PHE A 79 12.52 5.28 0.32
C PHE A 79 13.81 4.63 0.83
N ALA A 80 14.23 4.94 2.05
CA ALA A 80 15.37 4.27 2.67
C ALA A 80 15.13 2.76 2.82
N ALA A 81 13.96 2.36 3.30
CA ALA A 81 13.59 0.96 3.45
C ALA A 81 13.45 0.25 2.09
N ARG A 82 12.88 0.91 1.07
CA ARG A 82 12.79 0.41 -0.29
C ARG A 82 14.17 0.17 -0.89
N ASN A 83 15.07 1.15 -0.80
CA ASN A 83 16.44 1.02 -1.28
C ASN A 83 17.20 -0.09 -0.56
N PHE A 84 17.02 -0.24 0.75
CA PHE A 84 17.60 -1.33 1.53
C PHE A 84 17.06 -2.69 1.05
N TYR A 85 15.77 -2.82 0.80
CA TYR A 85 15.18 -4.04 0.27
C TYR A 85 15.73 -4.42 -1.11
N GLU A 86 15.93 -3.45 -2.01
CA GLU A 86 16.54 -3.70 -3.32
C GLU A 86 17.98 -4.19 -3.21
N LYS A 87 18.76 -3.72 -2.23
CA LYS A 87 20.11 -4.25 -1.92
C LYS A 87 20.04 -5.71 -1.51
N ILE A 88 19.10 -6.08 -0.65
CA ILE A 88 18.88 -7.49 -0.25
C ILE A 88 18.58 -8.36 -1.47
N LEU A 89 17.71 -7.89 -2.37
CA LEU A 89 17.35 -8.65 -3.57
C LEU A 89 18.51 -8.83 -4.55
N ARG A 90 19.42 -7.86 -4.63
CA ARG A 90 20.65 -7.97 -5.41
C ARG A 90 21.72 -8.85 -4.76
N GLY A 91 21.47 -9.30 -3.52
CA GLY A 91 22.44 -10.10 -2.77
C GLY A 91 23.62 -9.29 -2.24
N GLU A 92 23.46 -7.96 -2.09
CA GLU A 92 24.49 -7.12 -1.50
C GLU A 92 24.67 -7.48 -0.02
N LYS A 93 25.92 -7.42 0.46
CA LYS A 93 26.26 -7.73 1.84
C LYS A 93 25.52 -6.79 2.80
N THR A 94 24.76 -7.36 3.71
CA THR A 94 23.92 -6.62 4.68
C THR A 94 24.18 -7.11 6.08
N ASP A 95 23.94 -6.25 7.08
CA ASP A 95 24.09 -6.62 8.50
C ASP A 95 23.10 -7.77 8.87
N PRO A 96 23.60 -8.91 9.37
CA PRO A 96 22.76 -10.04 9.75
C PRO A 96 21.69 -9.70 10.78
N ARG A 97 21.94 -8.70 11.66
CA ARG A 97 20.97 -8.25 12.65
C ARG A 97 19.75 -7.60 12.01
N LEU A 98 19.96 -6.86 10.90
CA LEU A 98 18.87 -6.25 10.14
C LEU A 98 18.08 -7.31 9.39
N LEU A 99 18.76 -8.30 8.80
CA LEU A 99 18.12 -9.40 8.07
C LEU A 99 17.19 -10.21 9.00
N LYS A 100 17.58 -10.50 10.25
CA LYS A 100 16.72 -11.19 11.22
C LYS A 100 15.42 -10.45 11.53
N ARG A 101 15.43 -9.10 11.49
CA ARG A 101 14.24 -8.27 11.77
C ARG A 101 13.20 -8.25 10.66
N ILE A 102 13.57 -8.69 9.47
CA ILE A 102 12.68 -8.74 8.31
C ILE A 102 12.18 -10.14 7.99
N LEU A 103 12.58 -11.14 8.76
CA LEU A 103 12.05 -12.50 8.63
C LEU A 103 10.62 -12.54 9.16
N PRO A 104 9.66 -12.99 8.35
CA PRO A 104 8.28 -13.08 8.77
C PRO A 104 8.04 -14.27 9.71
N ASP A 105 7.06 -14.11 10.57
CA ASP A 105 6.40 -15.17 11.33
C ASP A 105 4.91 -15.24 10.99
N LYS A 106 4.19 -16.20 11.55
CA LYS A 106 2.77 -16.39 11.26
C LYS A 106 1.91 -15.19 11.66
N GLU A 107 2.32 -14.45 12.69
CA GLU A 107 1.55 -13.32 13.21
C GLU A 107 1.68 -12.10 12.28
N ASN A 108 2.92 -11.74 11.95
CA ASN A 108 3.18 -10.57 11.13
C ASN A 108 2.82 -10.76 9.63
N MET A 109 2.51 -11.98 9.19
CA MET A 109 2.01 -12.26 7.85
C MET A 109 0.51 -11.95 7.68
N LYS A 110 -0.27 -11.83 8.75
CA LYS A 110 -1.73 -11.62 8.67
C LYS A 110 -2.09 -10.33 7.96
N LEU A 111 -1.53 -9.21 8.40
CA LEU A 111 -1.81 -7.90 7.81
C LEU A 111 -1.43 -7.83 6.31
N PRO A 112 -0.22 -8.22 5.87
CA PRO A 112 0.12 -8.27 4.45
C PRO A 112 -0.81 -9.16 3.62
N PHE A 113 -1.26 -10.29 4.17
CA PHE A 113 -2.18 -11.18 3.48
C PHE A 113 -3.55 -10.53 3.26
N ASP A 114 -4.09 -9.87 4.29
CA ASP A 114 -5.37 -9.16 4.20
C ASP A 114 -5.32 -7.98 3.24
N LEU A 115 -4.19 -7.25 3.21
CA LEU A 115 -3.98 -6.16 2.27
C LEU A 115 -3.86 -6.67 0.83
N ALA A 116 -3.14 -7.76 0.60
CA ALA A 116 -2.99 -8.36 -0.72
C ALA A 116 -4.32 -8.88 -1.30
N ARG A 117 -5.27 -9.27 -0.44
CA ARG A 117 -6.63 -9.67 -0.87
C ARG A 117 -7.52 -8.50 -1.28
N LYS A 118 -7.22 -7.29 -0.81
CA LYS A 118 -8.08 -6.11 -0.96
C LYS A 118 -7.55 -5.11 -1.96
N LEU A 119 -6.24 -5.11 -2.19
CA LEU A 119 -5.54 -4.08 -2.96
C LEU A 119 -4.74 -4.69 -4.10
N THR A 120 -4.64 -3.96 -5.19
CA THR A 120 -3.84 -4.32 -6.36
C THR A 120 -2.53 -3.54 -6.44
N SER A 121 -2.39 -2.42 -5.71
CA SER A 121 -1.17 -1.62 -5.66
C SER A 121 -0.26 -2.05 -4.50
N ILE A 122 0.98 -2.44 -4.83
CA ILE A 122 2.01 -2.78 -3.85
C ILE A 122 2.34 -1.56 -2.97
N ASP A 123 2.50 -0.39 -3.58
CA ASP A 123 2.86 0.83 -2.85
C ASP A 123 1.75 1.27 -1.87
N SER A 124 0.49 1.21 -2.29
CA SER A 124 -0.64 1.51 -1.40
C SER A 124 -0.71 0.55 -0.22
N ALA A 125 -0.54 -0.75 -0.46
CA ALA A 125 -0.55 -1.76 0.58
C ALA A 125 0.65 -1.61 1.54
N ALA A 126 1.84 -1.29 1.01
CA ALA A 126 3.04 -1.03 1.81
C ALA A 126 2.88 0.19 2.72
N GLN A 127 2.31 1.29 2.21
CA GLN A 127 2.04 2.48 3.01
C GLN A 127 1.07 2.18 4.17
N ILE A 128 0.01 1.39 3.91
CA ILE A 128 -0.91 0.95 4.96
C ILE A 128 -0.20 0.07 5.99
N ALA A 129 0.59 -0.90 5.55
CA ALA A 129 1.35 -1.76 6.45
C ALA A 129 2.29 -0.94 7.36
N MET A 130 2.98 0.06 6.79
CA MET A 130 3.87 0.96 7.52
C MET A 130 3.12 1.85 8.51
N SER A 131 1.93 2.33 8.20
CA SER A 131 1.10 3.12 9.14
C SER A 131 0.63 2.28 10.33
N HIS A 132 0.60 0.95 10.18
CA HIS A 132 0.37 0.00 11.28
C HIS A 132 1.67 -0.47 11.95
N GLY A 133 2.78 0.25 11.74
CA GLY A 133 4.07 -0.04 12.39
C GLY A 133 4.89 -1.16 11.75
N MET A 134 4.45 -1.73 10.63
CA MET A 134 5.21 -2.78 9.95
C MET A 134 6.39 -2.20 9.17
N ASN A 135 7.53 -2.90 9.20
CA ASN A 135 8.68 -2.54 8.37
C ASN A 135 8.39 -2.88 6.90
N TYR A 136 8.76 -1.98 5.98
CA TYR A 136 8.59 -2.18 4.52
C TYR A 136 9.24 -3.48 4.03
N CYS A 137 10.47 -3.78 4.47
CA CYS A 137 11.17 -4.99 4.04
C CYS A 137 10.45 -6.25 4.50
N LEU A 138 9.94 -6.28 5.74
CA LEU A 138 9.12 -7.37 6.25
C LEU A 138 7.85 -7.54 5.43
N PHE A 139 7.16 -6.45 5.12
CA PHE A 139 5.98 -6.47 4.26
C PHE A 139 6.29 -7.09 2.88
N MET A 140 7.34 -6.62 2.21
CA MET A 140 7.73 -7.15 0.92
C MET A 140 8.18 -8.61 0.96
N MET A 141 8.83 -9.04 2.05
CA MET A 141 9.16 -10.46 2.28
C MET A 141 7.91 -11.32 2.35
N CYS A 142 6.86 -10.86 3.05
CA CYS A 142 5.57 -11.55 3.10
C CYS A 142 4.98 -11.70 1.69
N LEU A 143 4.96 -10.63 0.88
CA LEU A 143 4.43 -10.69 -0.48
C LEU A 143 5.21 -11.70 -1.35
N HIS A 144 6.54 -11.74 -1.25
CA HIS A 144 7.35 -12.71 -2.00
C HIS A 144 7.06 -14.15 -1.57
N ILE A 145 6.86 -14.40 -0.28
CA ILE A 145 6.48 -15.71 0.23
C ILE A 145 5.07 -16.09 -0.27
N PHE A 146 4.12 -15.16 -0.26
CA PHE A 146 2.79 -15.43 -0.83
C PHE A 146 2.87 -15.78 -2.32
N ALA A 147 3.72 -15.09 -3.07
CA ALA A 147 3.94 -15.41 -4.49
C ALA A 147 4.61 -16.79 -4.68
N GLU A 148 5.61 -17.13 -3.86
CA GLU A 148 6.28 -18.44 -3.87
C GLU A 148 5.30 -19.59 -3.64
N PHE A 149 4.35 -19.41 -2.72
CA PHE A 149 3.35 -20.43 -2.40
C PHE A 149 2.08 -20.34 -3.27
N GLY A 150 2.06 -19.47 -4.28
CA GLY A 150 0.98 -19.40 -5.27
C GLY A 150 -0.26 -18.64 -4.81
N HIS A 151 -0.18 -17.86 -3.74
CA HIS A 151 -1.28 -17.00 -3.27
C HIS A 151 -1.32 -15.63 -3.93
N LEU A 152 -0.23 -15.23 -4.61
CA LEU A 152 -0.08 -13.90 -5.15
C LEU A 152 0.72 -13.92 -6.46
N LYS A 153 0.29 -13.14 -7.44
CA LYS A 153 1.10 -12.77 -8.59
C LYS A 153 1.64 -11.36 -8.37
N LEU A 154 2.95 -11.19 -8.41
CA LEU A 154 3.62 -9.91 -8.22
C LEU A 154 4.17 -9.39 -9.54
N ASP A 155 3.80 -8.17 -9.90
CA ASP A 155 4.45 -7.40 -10.95
C ASP A 155 5.18 -6.19 -10.30
N ARG A 156 6.45 -6.38 -10.01
CA ARG A 156 7.27 -5.37 -9.36
C ARG A 156 7.61 -4.19 -10.28
N ILE A 157 7.61 -4.41 -11.59
CA ILE A 157 7.89 -3.37 -12.58
C ILE A 157 6.75 -2.36 -12.60
N ASN A 158 5.51 -2.86 -12.66
CA ASN A 158 4.31 -2.03 -12.66
C ASN A 158 3.78 -1.71 -11.25
N GLY A 159 4.44 -2.22 -10.20
CA GLY A 159 4.04 -2.00 -8.80
C GLY A 159 2.66 -2.60 -8.46
N THR A 160 2.27 -3.70 -9.13
CA THR A 160 0.97 -4.33 -8.95
C THR A 160 1.05 -5.73 -8.37
N MET A 161 -0.03 -6.15 -7.73
CA MET A 161 -0.21 -7.50 -7.20
C MET A 161 -1.64 -7.97 -7.45
N GLU A 162 -1.78 -9.28 -7.66
CA GLU A 162 -3.06 -9.94 -7.88
C GLU A 162 -3.18 -11.14 -6.94
N PHE A 163 -4.24 -11.18 -6.14
CA PHE A 163 -4.50 -12.29 -5.23
C PHE A 163 -5.05 -13.51 -5.98
N ILE A 164 -4.42 -14.67 -5.75
CA ILE A 164 -4.80 -15.95 -6.36
C ILE A 164 -5.40 -16.86 -5.28
N LYS A 165 -6.60 -17.37 -5.53
CA LYS A 165 -7.22 -18.39 -4.66
C LYS A 165 -6.59 -19.75 -4.92
N GLY A 166 -6.39 -20.55 -3.85
CA GLY A 166 -5.95 -21.94 -3.99
C GLY A 166 -4.44 -22.15 -3.92
N GLY A 167 -3.68 -21.20 -3.42
CA GLY A 167 -2.26 -21.38 -3.11
C GLY A 167 -1.98 -22.50 -2.10
N ARG A 168 -0.76 -23.02 -2.10
CA ARG A 168 -0.32 -24.10 -1.20
C ARG A 168 -0.20 -23.57 0.25
N ARG A 169 -0.31 -24.47 1.24
CA ARG A 169 -0.04 -24.11 2.64
C ARG A 169 1.34 -23.49 2.77
N ILE A 170 1.40 -22.35 3.46
CA ILE A 170 2.68 -21.64 3.69
C ILE A 170 3.43 -22.32 4.81
N GLU A 171 4.64 -22.78 4.51
CA GLU A 171 5.58 -23.39 5.43
C GLU A 171 6.89 -22.58 5.34
N LEU A 172 7.12 -21.69 6.31
CA LEU A 172 8.22 -20.73 6.29
C LEU A 172 9.58 -21.41 6.23
N GLU A 173 9.74 -22.55 6.89
CA GLU A 173 10.93 -23.38 6.88
C GLU A 173 11.26 -23.93 5.48
N ASN A 174 10.27 -24.06 4.62
CA ASN A 174 10.41 -24.55 3.24
C ASN A 174 10.56 -23.41 2.22
N SER A 175 10.32 -22.15 2.62
CA SER A 175 10.44 -21.01 1.71
C SER A 175 11.89 -20.81 1.23
N ALA A 176 12.07 -20.74 -0.09
CA ALA A 176 13.35 -20.41 -0.70
C ALA A 176 13.76 -18.98 -0.38
N VAL A 177 12.79 -18.07 -0.27
CA VAL A 177 12.98 -16.65 0.11
C VAL A 177 13.58 -16.59 1.53
N VAL A 178 12.99 -17.29 2.51
CA VAL A 178 13.48 -17.36 3.88
C VAL A 178 14.87 -17.99 3.94
N LYS A 179 15.06 -19.14 3.29
CA LYS A 179 16.35 -19.85 3.25
C LYS A 179 17.48 -19.00 2.67
N ARG A 180 17.19 -18.19 1.64
CA ARG A 180 18.18 -17.28 1.06
C ARG A 180 18.63 -16.22 2.07
N ILE A 181 17.70 -15.62 2.80
CA ILE A 181 18.02 -14.63 3.85
C ILE A 181 18.82 -15.27 4.98
N MET A 182 18.41 -16.45 5.46
CA MET A 182 19.10 -17.17 6.52
C MET A 182 20.55 -17.49 6.17
N ARG A 183 20.83 -17.91 4.92
CA ARG A 183 22.19 -18.14 4.43
C ARG A 183 23.05 -16.87 4.41
N SER A 184 22.44 -15.71 4.17
CA SER A 184 23.15 -14.42 4.21
C SER A 184 23.42 -13.93 5.65
N CYS A 185 22.84 -14.61 6.67
CA CYS A 185 23.07 -14.35 8.09
C CYS A 185 24.17 -15.24 8.71
N SER A 186 24.58 -16.27 8.00
CA SER A 186 25.65 -17.18 8.41
C SER A 186 27.01 -16.71 7.89
#